data_96a82a1330e2bb5b900f03c411823af7
#
_entry.id   96a82a1330e2bb5b900f03c411823af7
#
_cell.length_a   1.000
_cell.length_b   1.000
_cell.length_c   1.000
_cell.angle_alpha   90.00
_cell.angle_beta   90.00
_cell.angle_gamma   90.00
#
_symmetry.space_group_name_H-M   'P 1'
#
loop_
_entity.id
_entity.type
_entity.pdbx_description
1 polymer ?
#
loop_
_entity_poly.entity_id
_entity_poly.type
_entity_poly.pdbx_seq_one_letter_code
_entity_poly.pdbx_strand_id
1 'polypeptide(L)'
;MSGQRRVAFVVNGTPGSAMSTRAESFARELREDFDCVLLHRSPRKVRAIGELVSSLRALRPDAVYVMDLGYSGIVAAALHALRSRCPRVVDTGDAIAALARSVGGRGRVGELLTEGLEQFGLRTAEAVVVRGTFHQYLLAGQGIESTVIQDGVHVEDFRPRPAEALRQRLGLEGVLTVGILGSSIWSERLQVAVGWELVELLRLLKGRPVHGVLIGDGSGVPHLRERCRRHGIEGQMHFIDRVPYEAVPEYLGALDVVLSTQSNDVVGQVRTTGKLPLYMANGRYVLATDVGEATFVLPEEMRVPYEGVVDAAYPARLAERVEGLLAAPERLRAGAALVPLARERFDYPVLAARVRRVLERLLPSVS
;
A
#
# COMPACT_ATOMS: atom_id res chain seq x y z
N MET A 1 -11.83 13.52 -36.42
CA MET A 1 -11.01 12.88 -35.37
C MET A 1 -11.87 12.83 -34.12
N SER A 2 -12.43 11.68 -33.77
CA SER A 2 -13.14 11.48 -32.51
C SER A 2 -12.09 11.67 -31.40
N GLY A 3 -12.21 12.76 -30.62
CA GLY A 3 -11.30 13.02 -29.52
C GLY A 3 -11.40 11.90 -28.48
N GLN A 4 -10.26 11.48 -27.91
CA GLN A 4 -10.24 10.55 -26.77
C GLN A 4 -11.12 11.11 -25.65
N ARG A 5 -11.83 10.22 -24.94
CA ARG A 5 -12.60 10.59 -23.75
C ARG A 5 -11.66 11.03 -22.63
N ARG A 6 -12.01 12.11 -21.97
CA ARG A 6 -11.20 12.69 -20.92
C ARG A 6 -11.58 12.16 -19.54
N VAL A 7 -10.61 11.62 -18.82
CA VAL A 7 -10.76 11.16 -17.44
C VAL A 7 -9.94 12.04 -16.51
N ALA A 8 -10.61 12.68 -15.54
CA ALA A 8 -9.92 13.45 -14.51
C ALA A 8 -9.63 12.57 -13.30
N PHE A 9 -8.36 12.29 -13.04
CA PHE A 9 -7.90 11.66 -11.80
C PHE A 9 -7.75 12.72 -10.70
N VAL A 10 -8.70 12.78 -9.76
CA VAL A 10 -8.65 13.67 -8.60
C VAL A 10 -7.86 12.99 -7.49
N VAL A 11 -6.61 13.41 -7.29
CA VAL A 11 -5.68 12.83 -6.33
C VAL A 11 -5.75 13.59 -5.00
N ASN A 12 -6.23 12.91 -3.95
CA ASN A 12 -6.31 13.46 -2.59
C ASN A 12 -4.95 13.56 -1.87
N GLY A 13 -3.85 13.55 -2.61
CA GLY A 13 -2.47 13.70 -2.18
C GLY A 13 -1.70 14.75 -2.98
N THR A 14 -0.47 14.99 -2.55
CA THR A 14 0.50 15.80 -3.30
C THR A 14 1.22 14.94 -4.35
N PRO A 15 1.85 15.54 -5.38
CA PRO A 15 2.75 14.82 -6.28
C PRO A 15 3.79 13.98 -5.50
N GLY A 16 4.07 12.77 -5.96
CA GLY A 16 4.97 11.82 -5.31
C GLY A 16 4.39 11.08 -4.09
N SER A 17 3.13 11.33 -3.70
CA SER A 17 2.44 10.48 -2.72
C SER A 17 2.07 9.12 -3.33
N ALA A 18 1.79 8.10 -2.49
CA ALA A 18 1.36 6.78 -2.95
C ALA A 18 0.14 6.84 -3.89
N MET A 19 -0.81 7.74 -3.59
CA MET A 19 -2.00 7.98 -4.43
C MET A 19 -1.63 8.60 -5.78
N SER A 20 -0.63 9.52 -5.81
CA SER A 20 -0.11 10.10 -7.04
C SER A 20 0.55 9.05 -7.91
N THR A 21 1.44 8.23 -7.33
CA THR A 21 2.12 7.14 -8.04
C THR A 21 1.12 6.15 -8.66
N ARG A 22 0.04 5.80 -7.91
CA ARG A 22 -1.03 4.94 -8.44
C ARG A 22 -1.77 5.60 -9.59
N ALA A 23 -2.15 6.87 -9.46
CA ALA A 23 -2.84 7.61 -10.52
C ALA A 23 -1.96 7.79 -11.76
N GLU A 24 -0.68 8.12 -11.58
CA GLU A 24 0.30 8.25 -12.66
C GLU A 24 0.50 6.94 -13.42
N SER A 25 0.57 5.81 -12.67
CA SER A 25 0.68 4.49 -13.27
C SER A 25 -0.54 4.13 -14.10
N PHE A 26 -1.76 4.36 -13.58
CA PHE A 26 -2.97 4.15 -14.39
C PHE A 26 -3.06 5.08 -15.59
N ALA A 27 -2.75 6.37 -15.43
CA ALA A 27 -2.76 7.32 -16.54
C ALA A 27 -1.76 6.93 -17.65
N ARG A 28 -0.59 6.42 -17.27
CA ARG A 28 0.42 5.91 -18.21
C ARG A 28 -0.12 4.73 -19.02
N GLU A 29 -0.73 3.75 -18.37
CA GLU A 29 -1.22 2.54 -19.02
C GLU A 29 -2.53 2.77 -19.83
N LEU A 30 -3.31 3.80 -19.48
CA LEU A 30 -4.58 4.11 -20.13
C LEU A 30 -4.47 5.17 -21.24
N ARG A 31 -3.29 5.72 -21.51
CA ARG A 31 -3.07 6.86 -22.41
C ARG A 31 -3.53 6.62 -23.87
N GLU A 32 -3.57 5.37 -24.31
CA GLU A 32 -4.03 5.02 -25.66
C GLU A 32 -5.56 5.01 -25.78
N ASP A 33 -6.27 4.83 -24.66
CA ASP A 33 -7.72 4.72 -24.59
C ASP A 33 -8.39 6.04 -24.15
N PHE A 34 -7.73 6.78 -23.22
CA PHE A 34 -8.28 7.95 -22.55
C PHE A 34 -7.27 9.10 -22.47
N ASP A 35 -7.78 10.35 -22.58
CA ASP A 35 -7.06 11.57 -22.20
C ASP A 35 -7.09 11.70 -20.66
N CYS A 36 -6.07 11.16 -19.99
CA CYS A 36 -5.97 11.11 -18.53
C CYS A 36 -5.31 12.38 -17.97
N VAL A 37 -6.03 13.16 -17.16
CA VAL A 37 -5.52 14.36 -16.53
C VAL A 37 -5.50 14.20 -15.01
N LEU A 38 -4.34 14.44 -14.37
CA LEU A 38 -4.19 14.38 -12.93
C LEU A 38 -4.41 15.74 -12.28
N LEU A 39 -5.30 15.79 -11.30
CA LEU A 39 -5.62 16.99 -10.51
C LEU A 39 -5.25 16.72 -9.04
N HIS A 40 -4.11 17.23 -8.60
CA HIS A 40 -3.63 17.06 -7.23
C HIS A 40 -4.29 18.05 -6.27
N ARG A 41 -4.56 17.59 -5.07
CA ARG A 41 -5.08 18.42 -3.98
C ARG A 41 -4.00 19.36 -3.45
N SER A 42 -4.32 20.65 -3.31
CA SER A 42 -3.45 21.60 -2.62
C SER A 42 -3.35 21.29 -1.10
N PRO A 43 -2.29 21.74 -0.41
CA PRO A 43 -2.09 21.47 1.03
C PRO A 43 -3.25 21.95 1.91
N ARG A 44 -3.89 23.09 1.56
CA ARG A 44 -5.03 23.67 2.29
C ARG A 44 -6.33 22.97 1.87
N LYS A 45 -6.69 21.92 2.58
CA LYS A 45 -7.77 20.98 2.23
C LYS A 45 -9.12 21.64 1.89
N VAL A 46 -9.56 22.69 2.60
CA VAL A 46 -10.83 23.38 2.33
C VAL A 46 -10.74 24.20 1.03
N ARG A 47 -9.64 24.93 0.85
CA ARG A 47 -9.38 25.70 -0.38
C ARG A 47 -9.29 24.80 -1.60
N ALA A 48 -8.72 23.60 -1.43
CA ALA A 48 -8.60 22.59 -2.47
C ALA A 48 -9.95 22.19 -3.09
N ILE A 49 -11.06 22.27 -2.34
CA ILE A 49 -12.40 21.98 -2.89
C ILE A 49 -12.73 22.96 -4.02
N GLY A 50 -12.59 24.27 -3.77
CA GLY A 50 -12.86 25.30 -4.78
C GLY A 50 -11.92 25.21 -5.98
N GLU A 51 -10.63 24.96 -5.74
CA GLU A 51 -9.61 24.79 -6.79
C GLU A 51 -9.93 23.56 -7.67
N LEU A 52 -10.24 22.42 -7.08
CA LEU A 52 -10.62 21.21 -7.81
C LEU A 52 -11.93 21.37 -8.59
N VAL A 53 -12.95 22.02 -8.00
CA VAL A 53 -14.20 22.32 -8.72
C VAL A 53 -13.95 23.21 -9.93
N SER A 54 -13.10 24.25 -9.78
CA SER A 54 -12.74 25.16 -10.88
C SER A 54 -12.00 24.39 -11.99
N SER A 55 -11.02 23.56 -11.62
CA SER A 55 -10.26 22.75 -12.56
C SER A 55 -11.15 21.74 -13.32
N LEU A 56 -12.04 21.03 -12.61
CA LEU A 56 -12.99 20.11 -13.23
C LEU A 56 -13.95 20.80 -14.19
N ARG A 57 -14.41 22.03 -13.85
CA ARG A 57 -15.28 22.82 -14.75
C ARG A 57 -14.55 23.27 -16.02
N ALA A 58 -13.28 23.69 -15.89
CA ALA A 58 -12.47 24.08 -17.04
C ALA A 58 -12.12 22.88 -17.92
N LEU A 59 -11.78 21.76 -17.30
CA LEU A 59 -11.39 20.53 -17.97
C LEU A 59 -12.53 19.85 -18.73
N ARG A 60 -13.77 19.90 -18.18
CA ARG A 60 -14.97 19.23 -18.69
C ARG A 60 -14.72 17.72 -18.96
N PRO A 61 -14.34 16.94 -17.94
CA PRO A 61 -14.05 15.52 -18.13
C PRO A 61 -15.33 14.74 -18.42
N ASP A 62 -15.19 13.63 -19.13
CA ASP A 62 -16.25 12.64 -19.36
C ASP A 62 -16.48 11.74 -18.13
N ALA A 63 -15.43 11.51 -17.32
CA ALA A 63 -15.51 10.83 -16.02
C ALA A 63 -14.54 11.44 -15.01
N VAL A 64 -14.90 11.36 -13.71
CA VAL A 64 -14.02 11.74 -12.60
C VAL A 64 -13.64 10.49 -11.81
N TYR A 65 -12.34 10.21 -11.71
CA TYR A 65 -11.79 9.12 -10.92
C TYR A 65 -11.14 9.69 -9.64
N VAL A 66 -11.78 9.48 -8.49
CA VAL A 66 -11.32 10.04 -7.21
C VAL A 66 -10.42 9.03 -6.52
N MET A 67 -9.14 9.40 -6.33
CA MET A 67 -8.14 8.60 -5.64
C MET A 67 -8.20 8.89 -4.14
N ASP A 68 -8.65 7.91 -3.37
CA ASP A 68 -8.95 7.93 -1.95
C ASP A 68 -10.18 8.77 -1.52
N LEU A 69 -10.73 8.39 -0.37
CA LEU A 69 -11.89 9.03 0.27
C LEU A 69 -11.52 10.32 1.03
N GLY A 70 -10.54 11.08 0.52
CA GLY A 70 -10.25 12.40 1.06
C GLY A 70 -11.39 13.38 0.78
N TYR A 71 -11.86 14.07 1.82
CA TYR A 71 -13.06 14.91 1.71
C TYR A 71 -12.97 15.99 0.60
N SER A 72 -11.79 16.53 0.32
CA SER A 72 -11.63 17.57 -0.70
C SER A 72 -12.00 17.06 -2.09
N GLY A 73 -11.51 15.89 -2.47
CA GLY A 73 -11.80 15.25 -3.76
C GLY A 73 -13.25 14.77 -3.86
N ILE A 74 -13.75 14.12 -2.81
CA ILE A 74 -15.15 13.62 -2.78
C ILE A 74 -16.14 14.78 -2.92
N VAL A 75 -15.99 15.83 -2.14
CA VAL A 75 -16.88 16.99 -2.20
C VAL A 75 -16.76 17.73 -3.55
N ALA A 76 -15.54 17.92 -4.05
CA ALA A 76 -15.33 18.59 -5.33
C ALA A 76 -15.94 17.80 -6.51
N ALA A 77 -15.75 16.49 -6.55
CA ALA A 77 -16.34 15.63 -7.57
C ALA A 77 -17.87 15.60 -7.49
N ALA A 78 -18.45 15.56 -6.28
CA ALA A 78 -19.89 15.64 -6.09
C ALA A 78 -20.48 16.98 -6.56
N LEU A 79 -19.86 18.11 -6.19
CA LEU A 79 -20.29 19.46 -6.63
C LEU A 79 -20.17 19.63 -8.15
N HIS A 80 -19.16 19.00 -8.77
CA HIS A 80 -19.04 19.01 -10.23
C HIS A 80 -20.17 18.18 -10.86
N ALA A 81 -20.43 16.98 -10.38
CA ALA A 81 -21.43 16.06 -10.92
C ALA A 81 -22.86 16.63 -10.86
N LEU A 82 -23.20 17.44 -9.82
CA LEU A 82 -24.52 18.09 -9.71
C LEU A 82 -24.88 18.96 -10.94
N ARG A 83 -23.87 19.46 -11.67
CA ARG A 83 -24.08 20.31 -12.84
C ARG A 83 -23.78 19.62 -14.16
N SER A 84 -22.79 18.73 -14.19
CA SER A 84 -22.30 18.10 -15.41
C SER A 84 -22.90 16.72 -15.67
N ARG A 85 -23.51 16.09 -14.64
CA ARG A 85 -23.91 14.66 -14.64
C ARG A 85 -22.75 13.73 -14.99
N CYS A 86 -21.50 14.17 -14.80
CA CYS A 86 -20.29 13.41 -15.05
C CYS A 86 -20.21 12.23 -14.06
N PRO A 87 -20.07 10.97 -14.50
CA PRO A 87 -19.96 9.83 -13.62
C PRO A 87 -18.67 9.87 -12.79
N ARG A 88 -18.76 9.32 -11.57
CA ARG A 88 -17.66 9.30 -10.60
C ARG A 88 -17.29 7.88 -10.24
N VAL A 89 -16.00 7.61 -10.26
CA VAL A 89 -15.40 6.43 -9.65
C VAL A 89 -14.73 6.85 -8.35
N VAL A 90 -14.94 6.11 -7.28
CA VAL A 90 -14.22 6.28 -6.01
C VAL A 90 -13.31 5.08 -5.80
N ASP A 91 -12.01 5.32 -5.70
CA ASP A 91 -10.98 4.29 -5.44
C ASP A 91 -10.45 4.46 -4.01
N THR A 92 -10.65 3.47 -3.15
CA THR A 92 -10.22 3.53 -1.75
C THR A 92 -9.45 2.28 -1.31
N GLY A 93 -8.39 2.49 -0.55
CA GLY A 93 -7.59 1.43 0.07
C GLY A 93 -7.69 1.39 1.61
N ASP A 94 -8.44 2.31 2.19
CA ASP A 94 -8.59 2.44 3.65
C ASP A 94 -10.08 2.52 4.05
N ALA A 95 -10.43 1.91 5.18
CA ALA A 95 -11.67 2.20 5.89
C ALA A 95 -11.46 3.47 6.74
N ILE A 96 -11.74 4.63 6.15
CA ILE A 96 -11.34 5.93 6.70
C ILE A 96 -11.96 6.21 8.07
N ALA A 97 -13.21 5.83 8.27
CA ALA A 97 -13.88 5.98 9.57
C ALA A 97 -13.24 5.09 10.64
N ALA A 98 -12.94 3.83 10.33
CA ALA A 98 -12.25 2.91 11.24
C ALA A 98 -10.83 3.41 11.55
N LEU A 99 -10.09 3.89 10.54
CA LEU A 99 -8.78 4.48 10.71
C LEU A 99 -8.82 5.73 11.60
N ALA A 100 -9.80 6.61 11.41
CA ALA A 100 -9.96 7.82 12.22
C ALA A 100 -10.19 7.47 13.70
N ARG A 101 -11.02 6.45 14.00
CA ARG A 101 -11.23 5.93 15.34
C ARG A 101 -9.96 5.28 15.92
N SER A 102 -9.23 4.52 15.11
CA SER A 102 -7.99 3.86 15.52
C SER A 102 -6.90 4.86 15.90
N VAL A 103 -6.72 5.94 15.13
CA VAL A 103 -5.75 7.01 15.43
C VAL A 103 -6.19 7.85 16.62
N GLY A 104 -7.50 8.08 16.78
CA GLY A 104 -8.06 8.92 17.84
C GLY A 104 -7.89 10.42 17.58
N GLY A 105 -8.25 11.25 18.58
CA GLY A 105 -8.01 12.70 18.58
C GLY A 105 -9.07 13.56 17.87
N ARG A 106 -10.09 12.97 17.22
CA ARG A 106 -11.11 13.74 16.48
C ARG A 106 -12.40 14.04 17.27
N GLY A 107 -12.60 13.41 18.40
CA GLY A 107 -13.85 13.46 19.14
C GLY A 107 -15.04 12.87 18.36
N ARG A 108 -16.15 12.59 19.08
CA ARG A 108 -17.35 11.92 18.50
C ARG A 108 -17.93 12.61 17.27
N VAL A 109 -17.98 13.95 17.27
CA VAL A 109 -18.52 14.71 16.12
C VAL A 109 -17.63 14.56 14.88
N GLY A 110 -16.31 14.64 15.06
CA GLY A 110 -15.35 14.45 13.96
C GLY A 110 -15.37 13.03 13.38
N GLU A 111 -15.60 12.03 14.23
CA GLU A 111 -15.76 10.64 13.80
C GLU A 111 -17.03 10.44 12.98
N LEU A 112 -18.20 10.95 13.46
CA LEU A 112 -19.46 10.90 12.73
C LEU A 112 -19.40 11.62 11.39
N LEU A 113 -18.76 12.80 11.34
CA LEU A 113 -18.56 13.52 10.08
C LEU A 113 -17.68 12.74 9.11
N THR A 114 -16.63 12.08 9.60
CA THR A 114 -15.75 11.24 8.78
C THR A 114 -16.52 10.03 8.23
N GLU A 115 -17.29 9.37 9.04
CA GLU A 115 -18.14 8.23 8.65
C GLU A 115 -19.22 8.65 7.64
N GLY A 116 -19.92 9.76 7.92
CA GLY A 116 -20.92 10.31 7.01
C GLY A 116 -20.34 10.66 5.63
N LEU A 117 -19.12 11.23 5.58
CA LEU A 117 -18.45 11.53 4.33
C LEU A 117 -17.98 10.27 3.59
N GLU A 118 -17.46 9.27 4.30
CA GLU A 118 -17.11 7.98 3.73
C GLU A 118 -18.33 7.32 3.08
N GLN A 119 -19.44 7.20 3.82
CA GLN A 119 -20.69 6.64 3.32
C GLN A 119 -21.25 7.46 2.15
N PHE A 120 -21.18 8.80 2.22
CA PHE A 120 -21.60 9.66 1.12
C PHE A 120 -20.77 9.38 -0.13
N GLY A 121 -19.44 9.33 -0.03
CA GLY A 121 -18.56 9.05 -1.17
C GLY A 121 -18.84 7.69 -1.80
N LEU A 122 -18.95 6.65 -0.97
CA LEU A 122 -19.17 5.27 -1.42
C LEU A 122 -20.55 5.06 -2.04
N ARG A 123 -21.63 5.63 -1.44
CA ARG A 123 -23.02 5.38 -1.90
C ARG A 123 -23.45 6.27 -3.06
N THR A 124 -22.78 7.38 -3.30
CA THR A 124 -23.13 8.33 -4.38
C THR A 124 -22.23 8.22 -5.60
N ALA A 125 -21.18 7.42 -5.55
CA ALA A 125 -20.35 7.11 -6.70
C ALA A 125 -21.07 6.12 -7.64
N GLU A 126 -20.89 6.30 -8.94
CA GLU A 126 -21.43 5.41 -9.97
C GLU A 126 -20.63 4.08 -10.05
N ALA A 127 -19.39 4.08 -9.57
CA ALA A 127 -18.60 2.87 -9.34
C ALA A 127 -17.66 3.04 -8.14
N VAL A 128 -17.48 1.97 -7.37
CA VAL A 128 -16.55 1.90 -6.24
C VAL A 128 -15.44 0.89 -6.57
N VAL A 129 -14.21 1.32 -6.41
CA VAL A 129 -13.01 0.48 -6.50
C VAL A 129 -12.40 0.37 -5.11
N VAL A 130 -12.08 -0.86 -4.72
CA VAL A 130 -11.37 -1.16 -3.47
C VAL A 130 -10.06 -1.87 -3.78
N ARG A 131 -9.06 -1.71 -2.88
CA ARG A 131 -7.72 -2.25 -3.14
C ARG A 131 -7.50 -3.64 -2.54
N GLY A 132 -8.44 -4.15 -1.74
CA GLY A 132 -8.32 -5.44 -1.08
C GLY A 132 -9.62 -6.25 -1.10
N THR A 133 -9.46 -7.57 -1.17
CA THR A 133 -10.56 -8.54 -1.18
C THR A 133 -11.40 -8.46 0.09
N PHE A 134 -10.77 -8.31 1.26
CA PHE A 134 -11.51 -8.13 2.51
C PHE A 134 -12.37 -6.87 2.51
N HIS A 135 -11.86 -5.77 1.95
CA HIS A 135 -12.62 -4.52 1.83
C HIS A 135 -13.87 -4.70 0.96
N GLN A 136 -13.77 -5.46 -0.13
CA GLN A 136 -14.92 -5.79 -0.97
C GLN A 136 -16.00 -6.54 -0.17
N TYR A 137 -15.61 -7.56 0.62
CA TYR A 137 -16.57 -8.29 1.47
C TYR A 137 -17.23 -7.37 2.51
N LEU A 138 -16.45 -6.48 3.12
CA LEU A 138 -16.96 -5.53 4.10
C LEU A 138 -18.01 -4.59 3.49
N LEU A 139 -17.76 -4.06 2.29
CA LEU A 139 -18.69 -3.18 1.58
C LEU A 139 -19.92 -3.95 1.06
N ALA A 140 -19.75 -5.17 0.57
CA ALA A 140 -20.87 -6.03 0.16
C ALA A 140 -21.84 -6.29 1.33
N GLY A 141 -21.33 -6.50 2.55
CA GLY A 141 -22.12 -6.60 3.76
C GLY A 141 -22.90 -5.32 4.10
N GLN A 142 -22.52 -4.17 3.54
CA GLN A 142 -23.22 -2.88 3.66
C GLN A 142 -24.12 -2.57 2.44
N GLY A 143 -24.26 -3.51 1.50
CA GLY A 143 -25.03 -3.33 0.26
C GLY A 143 -24.35 -2.41 -0.75
N ILE A 144 -23.03 -2.26 -0.70
CA ILE A 144 -22.22 -1.46 -1.65
C ILE A 144 -21.44 -2.41 -2.56
N GLU A 145 -21.79 -2.40 -3.86
CA GLU A 145 -21.02 -3.12 -4.86
C GLU A 145 -19.67 -2.44 -5.12
N SER A 146 -18.61 -3.23 -5.24
CA SER A 146 -17.28 -2.71 -5.52
C SER A 146 -16.45 -3.66 -6.38
N THR A 147 -15.46 -3.11 -7.07
CA THR A 147 -14.51 -3.86 -7.89
C THR A 147 -13.14 -3.86 -7.21
N VAL A 148 -12.53 -5.04 -7.04
CA VAL A 148 -11.17 -5.13 -6.47
C VAL A 148 -10.15 -4.80 -7.56
N ILE A 149 -9.39 -3.72 -7.32
CA ILE A 149 -8.22 -3.31 -8.13
C ILE A 149 -7.11 -2.97 -7.15
N GLN A 150 -6.21 -3.89 -6.92
CA GLN A 150 -5.17 -3.83 -5.89
C GLN A 150 -4.17 -2.67 -6.12
N ASP A 151 -3.31 -2.41 -5.14
CA ASP A 151 -2.11 -1.62 -5.36
C ASP A 151 -1.16 -2.38 -6.29
N GLY A 152 -0.56 -1.66 -7.23
CA GLY A 152 0.20 -2.26 -8.31
C GLY A 152 1.70 -2.07 -8.20
N VAL A 153 2.41 -2.77 -9.08
CA VAL A 153 3.82 -2.64 -9.35
C VAL A 153 4.04 -2.80 -10.87
N HIS A 154 5.02 -2.13 -11.44
CA HIS A 154 5.52 -2.48 -12.78
C HIS A 154 6.51 -3.64 -12.60
N VAL A 155 6.05 -4.87 -12.82
CA VAL A 155 6.79 -6.10 -12.46
C VAL A 155 8.16 -6.15 -13.16
N GLU A 156 8.28 -5.68 -14.39
CA GLU A 156 9.56 -5.64 -15.10
C GLU A 156 10.59 -4.72 -14.45
N ASP A 157 10.16 -3.60 -13.86
CA ASP A 157 11.03 -2.65 -13.16
C ASP A 157 11.52 -3.24 -11.82
N PHE A 158 10.72 -4.11 -11.21
CA PHE A 158 10.98 -4.73 -9.91
C PHE A 158 11.48 -6.17 -9.95
N ARG A 159 11.77 -6.71 -11.14
CA ARG A 159 12.34 -8.05 -11.26
C ARG A 159 13.61 -8.22 -10.40
N PRO A 160 13.91 -9.46 -9.94
CA PRO A 160 15.12 -9.73 -9.16
C PRO A 160 16.38 -9.21 -9.86
N ARG A 161 17.24 -8.52 -9.10
CA ARG A 161 18.53 -8.01 -9.57
C ARG A 161 19.64 -8.57 -8.69
N PRO A 162 20.84 -8.83 -9.25
CA PRO A 162 22.04 -9.14 -8.47
C PRO A 162 22.31 -8.03 -7.45
N ALA A 163 22.64 -8.38 -6.23
CA ALA A 163 22.86 -7.41 -5.14
C ALA A 163 24.11 -7.74 -4.29
N GLU A 164 25.02 -8.57 -4.81
CA GLU A 164 26.21 -9.02 -4.08
C GLU A 164 27.10 -7.83 -3.67
N ALA A 165 27.32 -6.87 -4.57
CA ALA A 165 28.10 -5.67 -4.27
C ALA A 165 27.43 -4.80 -3.20
N LEU A 166 26.09 -4.72 -3.19
CA LEU A 166 25.33 -4.02 -2.16
C LEU A 166 25.41 -4.76 -0.82
N ARG A 167 25.28 -6.09 -0.82
CA ARG A 167 25.44 -6.92 0.39
C ARG A 167 26.82 -6.74 1.02
N GLN A 168 27.88 -6.77 0.20
CA GLN A 168 29.24 -6.52 0.67
C GLN A 168 29.40 -5.12 1.28
N ARG A 169 28.91 -4.08 0.60
CA ARG A 169 28.95 -2.70 1.09
C ARG A 169 28.21 -2.51 2.41
N LEU A 170 27.13 -3.26 2.63
CA LEU A 170 26.32 -3.22 3.84
C LEU A 170 26.78 -4.19 4.93
N GLY A 171 27.82 -5.00 4.70
CA GLY A 171 28.29 -6.01 5.67
C GLY A 171 27.30 -7.13 5.89
N LEU A 172 26.59 -7.56 4.85
CA LEU A 172 25.55 -8.60 4.90
C LEU A 172 26.02 -9.94 4.31
N GLU A 173 27.33 -10.12 4.14
CA GLU A 173 27.90 -11.35 3.59
C GLU A 173 27.83 -12.49 4.64
N GLY A 174 27.42 -13.67 4.19
CA GLY A 174 27.37 -14.87 5.04
C GLY A 174 26.26 -14.88 6.11
N VAL A 175 25.33 -13.92 6.09
CA VAL A 175 24.21 -13.84 7.03
C VAL A 175 22.87 -13.93 6.29
N LEU A 176 21.86 -14.46 6.97
CA LEU A 176 20.47 -14.38 6.50
C LEU A 176 19.92 -12.98 6.79
N THR A 177 19.39 -12.31 5.76
CA THR A 177 18.86 -10.96 5.90
C THR A 177 17.34 -10.94 5.94
N VAL A 178 16.80 -10.30 6.98
CA VAL A 178 15.36 -10.06 7.12
C VAL A 178 15.10 -8.56 7.03
N GLY A 179 14.26 -8.13 6.09
CA GLY A 179 14.09 -6.70 5.84
C GLY A 179 12.67 -6.19 5.83
N ILE A 180 12.54 -4.87 6.03
CA ILE A 180 11.30 -4.12 5.89
C ILE A 180 11.58 -2.89 5.02
N LEU A 181 10.73 -2.68 4.00
CA LEU A 181 10.70 -1.45 3.19
C LEU A 181 9.56 -0.54 3.65
N GLY A 182 9.84 0.74 3.81
CA GLY A 182 8.84 1.79 4.02
C GLY A 182 9.06 2.62 5.28
N SER A 183 8.17 3.60 5.49
CA SER A 183 8.30 4.54 6.60
C SER A 183 8.05 3.87 7.96
N SER A 184 8.95 4.11 8.90
CA SER A 184 8.78 3.72 10.30
C SER A 184 8.12 4.88 11.05
N ILE A 185 6.84 4.71 11.37
CA ILE A 185 6.06 5.73 12.08
C ILE A 185 5.90 5.30 13.53
N TRP A 186 6.17 6.23 14.46
CA TRP A 186 5.90 6.05 15.88
C TRP A 186 4.43 6.26 16.19
N SER A 187 3.83 5.36 16.94
CA SER A 187 2.49 5.50 17.48
C SER A 187 2.53 5.84 18.96
N GLU A 188 2.19 7.07 19.30
CA GLU A 188 2.09 7.51 20.70
C GLU A 188 1.07 6.69 21.49
N ARG A 189 -0.03 6.29 20.86
CA ARG A 189 -1.07 5.52 21.52
C ARG A 189 -0.65 4.09 21.83
N LEU A 190 0.05 3.45 20.90
CA LEU A 190 0.44 2.04 21.00
C LEU A 190 1.84 1.85 21.59
N GLN A 191 2.62 2.94 21.70
CA GLN A 191 4.02 2.94 22.14
C GLN A 191 4.90 1.97 21.33
N VAL A 192 4.61 1.87 20.03
CA VAL A 192 5.38 1.07 19.09
C VAL A 192 5.67 1.85 17.81
N ALA A 193 6.78 1.51 17.15
CA ALA A 193 7.13 1.98 15.82
C ALA A 193 6.87 0.89 14.79
N VAL A 194 6.52 1.24 13.55
CA VAL A 194 6.51 0.27 12.43
C VAL A 194 7.92 -0.31 12.29
N GLY A 195 8.04 -1.63 12.27
CA GLY A 195 9.33 -2.34 12.28
C GLY A 195 9.78 -2.83 13.67
N TRP A 196 8.96 -2.59 14.72
CA TRP A 196 9.25 -3.08 16.06
C TRP A 196 9.42 -4.60 16.12
N GLU A 197 8.63 -5.31 15.31
CA GLU A 197 8.65 -6.76 15.18
C GLU A 197 10.00 -7.28 14.67
N LEU A 198 10.68 -6.55 13.78
CA LEU A 198 12.02 -6.89 13.30
C LEU A 198 13.06 -6.76 14.40
N VAL A 199 12.97 -5.72 15.23
CA VAL A 199 13.87 -5.54 16.38
C VAL A 199 13.68 -6.63 17.43
N GLU A 200 12.43 -7.00 17.73
CA GLU A 200 12.15 -8.10 18.66
C GLU A 200 12.55 -9.47 18.11
N LEU A 201 12.36 -9.71 16.81
CA LEU A 201 12.87 -10.89 16.11
C LEU A 201 14.39 -11.02 16.31
N LEU A 202 15.15 -9.94 16.06
CA LEU A 202 16.61 -9.95 16.23
C LEU A 202 17.03 -10.14 17.68
N ARG A 203 16.27 -9.58 18.64
CA ARG A 203 16.51 -9.83 20.06
C ARG A 203 16.41 -11.32 20.39
N LEU A 204 15.41 -12.02 19.83
CA LEU A 204 15.24 -13.46 20.03
C LEU A 204 16.32 -14.27 19.32
N LEU A 205 16.83 -13.79 18.19
CA LEU A 205 17.88 -14.42 17.39
C LEU A 205 19.27 -13.81 17.64
N LYS A 206 19.49 -13.19 18.80
CA LYS A 206 20.78 -12.59 19.16
C LYS A 206 21.92 -13.61 19.07
N GLY A 207 22.98 -13.24 18.36
CA GLY A 207 24.16 -14.09 18.12
C GLY A 207 23.99 -15.16 17.04
N ARG A 208 22.80 -15.26 16.42
CA ARG A 208 22.61 -16.07 15.20
C ARG A 208 23.08 -15.27 13.98
N PRO A 209 23.49 -15.91 12.89
CA PRO A 209 23.88 -15.23 11.64
C PRO A 209 22.65 -14.69 10.89
N VAL A 210 21.87 -13.83 11.57
CA VAL A 210 20.66 -13.19 11.04
C VAL A 210 20.77 -11.69 11.26
N HIS A 211 20.65 -10.91 10.20
CA HIS A 211 20.67 -9.46 10.27
C HIS A 211 19.35 -8.86 9.81
N GLY A 212 18.94 -7.79 10.47
CA GLY A 212 17.77 -7.00 10.11
C GLY A 212 18.14 -5.79 9.26
N VAL A 213 17.32 -5.46 8.28
CA VAL A 213 17.49 -4.28 7.43
C VAL A 213 16.17 -3.51 7.36
N LEU A 214 16.17 -2.26 7.82
CA LEU A 214 15.05 -1.35 7.61
C LEU A 214 15.44 -0.33 6.55
N ILE A 215 14.68 -0.31 5.44
CA ILE A 215 14.88 0.60 4.31
C ILE A 215 13.78 1.65 4.34
N GLY A 216 14.10 2.85 4.77
CA GLY A 216 13.16 3.96 4.89
C GLY A 216 13.45 4.84 6.10
N ASP A 217 12.66 5.89 6.22
CA ASP A 217 12.77 6.92 7.25
C ASP A 217 11.53 6.96 8.15
N GLY A 218 11.47 7.93 9.06
CA GLY A 218 10.28 8.24 9.83
C GLY A 218 10.54 8.42 11.33
N SER A 219 9.50 8.88 12.03
CA SER A 219 9.55 9.22 13.46
C SER A 219 9.82 8.02 14.38
N GLY A 220 9.63 6.79 13.89
CA GLY A 220 9.89 5.56 14.62
C GLY A 220 11.37 5.15 14.66
N VAL A 221 12.18 5.58 13.67
CA VAL A 221 13.58 5.13 13.56
C VAL A 221 14.41 5.41 14.83
N PRO A 222 14.35 6.59 15.47
CA PRO A 222 15.06 6.83 16.71
C PRO A 222 14.66 5.86 17.84
N HIS A 223 13.36 5.52 17.94
CA HIS A 223 12.86 4.58 18.95
C HIS A 223 13.34 3.16 18.68
N LEU A 224 13.39 2.72 17.42
CA LEU A 224 13.94 1.41 17.04
C LEU A 224 15.44 1.33 17.32
N ARG A 225 16.22 2.36 17.00
CA ARG A 225 17.66 2.43 17.32
C ARG A 225 17.93 2.33 18.83
N GLU A 226 17.13 3.06 19.64
CA GLU A 226 17.23 2.99 21.09
C GLU A 226 16.89 1.59 21.61
N ARG A 227 15.88 0.94 21.03
CA ARG A 227 15.50 -0.43 21.39
C ARG A 227 16.60 -1.43 21.03
N CYS A 228 17.25 -1.28 19.88
CA CYS A 228 18.42 -2.09 19.49
C CYS A 228 19.56 -1.95 20.50
N ARG A 229 19.89 -0.72 20.95
CA ARG A 229 20.92 -0.47 21.99
C ARG A 229 20.58 -1.18 23.29
N ARG A 230 19.35 -1.04 23.78
CA ARG A 230 18.91 -1.71 25.02
C ARG A 230 19.01 -3.24 24.95
N HIS A 231 18.80 -3.82 23.76
CA HIS A 231 18.93 -5.26 23.56
C HIS A 231 20.34 -5.71 23.19
N GLY A 232 21.26 -4.80 22.90
CA GLY A 232 22.64 -5.09 22.48
C GLY A 232 22.68 -5.86 21.14
N ILE A 233 21.88 -5.41 20.17
CA ILE A 233 21.76 -6.00 18.81
C ILE A 233 22.08 -4.99 17.71
N GLU A 234 22.78 -3.90 18.04
CA GLU A 234 23.12 -2.83 17.08
C GLU A 234 23.93 -3.38 15.89
N GLY A 235 24.82 -4.33 16.14
CA GLY A 235 25.61 -4.98 15.10
C GLY A 235 24.81 -5.90 14.16
N GLN A 236 23.57 -6.27 14.54
CA GLN A 236 22.70 -7.10 13.72
C GLN A 236 21.61 -6.29 13.02
N MET A 237 21.45 -4.99 13.30
CA MET A 237 20.38 -4.17 12.72
C MET A 237 20.94 -3.01 11.87
N HIS A 238 20.57 -2.99 10.59
CA HIS A 238 20.97 -1.97 9.62
C HIS A 238 19.79 -1.06 9.31
N PHE A 239 20.01 0.24 9.47
CA PHE A 239 19.04 1.27 9.11
C PHE A 239 19.53 1.99 7.86
N ILE A 240 18.81 1.86 6.78
CA ILE A 240 19.07 2.50 5.50
C ILE A 240 18.02 3.59 5.33
N ASP A 241 18.46 4.81 5.08
CA ASP A 241 17.55 5.93 4.82
C ASP A 241 16.69 5.70 3.57
N ARG A 242 15.77 6.61 3.31
CA ARG A 242 14.93 6.55 2.12
C ARG A 242 15.78 6.53 0.86
N VAL A 243 15.57 5.52 0.03
CA VAL A 243 16.24 5.36 -1.27
C VAL A 243 15.31 5.82 -2.42
N PRO A 244 15.85 6.26 -3.57
CA PRO A 244 15.08 6.51 -4.76
C PRO A 244 14.27 5.28 -5.18
N TYR A 245 13.08 5.48 -5.73
CA TYR A 245 12.17 4.39 -6.09
C TYR A 245 12.83 3.40 -7.09
N GLU A 246 13.61 3.90 -8.01
CA GLU A 246 14.32 3.13 -9.04
C GLU A 246 15.44 2.25 -8.46
N ALA A 247 15.94 2.59 -7.26
CA ALA A 247 16.94 1.80 -6.55
C ALA A 247 16.32 0.71 -5.66
N VAL A 248 15.05 0.82 -5.32
CA VAL A 248 14.35 -0.15 -4.44
C VAL A 248 14.55 -1.60 -4.87
N PRO A 249 14.47 -1.97 -6.17
CA PRO A 249 14.68 -3.36 -6.60
C PRO A 249 16.04 -3.93 -6.22
N GLU A 250 17.11 -3.14 -6.28
CA GLU A 250 18.46 -3.56 -5.89
C GLU A 250 18.54 -3.79 -4.36
N TYR A 251 17.97 -2.87 -3.59
CA TYR A 251 17.94 -3.00 -2.13
C TYR A 251 17.08 -4.20 -1.68
N LEU A 252 15.95 -4.45 -2.33
CA LEU A 252 15.17 -5.67 -2.10
C LEU A 252 15.96 -6.92 -2.50
N GLY A 253 16.76 -6.85 -3.57
CA GLY A 253 17.65 -7.92 -3.99
C GLY A 253 18.68 -8.32 -2.94
N ALA A 254 19.07 -7.39 -2.05
CA ALA A 254 20.01 -7.67 -0.95
C ALA A 254 19.35 -8.41 0.23
N LEU A 255 18.03 -8.55 0.25
CA LEU A 255 17.27 -9.21 1.32
C LEU A 255 16.92 -10.65 0.93
N ASP A 256 16.99 -11.56 1.89
CA ASP A 256 16.56 -12.95 1.72
C ASP A 256 15.08 -13.10 2.07
N VAL A 257 14.67 -12.53 3.20
CA VAL A 257 13.31 -12.55 3.72
C VAL A 257 12.82 -11.11 3.88
N VAL A 258 11.56 -10.87 3.57
CA VAL A 258 10.93 -9.55 3.76
C VAL A 258 9.67 -9.67 4.62
N LEU A 259 9.45 -8.68 5.48
CA LEU A 259 8.30 -8.66 6.38
C LEU A 259 7.21 -7.71 5.88
N SER A 260 5.96 -8.19 5.89
CA SER A 260 4.77 -7.40 5.62
C SER A 260 3.77 -7.53 6.76
N THR A 261 3.90 -6.66 7.76
CA THR A 261 3.10 -6.72 8.98
C THR A 261 1.91 -5.77 8.90
N GLN A 262 0.73 -6.31 9.20
CA GLN A 262 -0.52 -5.58 9.38
C GLN A 262 -1.22 -6.05 10.65
N SER A 263 -1.95 -5.14 11.31
CA SER A 263 -2.78 -5.46 12.47
C SER A 263 -4.00 -6.30 12.08
N ASN A 264 -4.44 -7.19 12.97
CA ASN A 264 -5.66 -7.97 12.76
C ASN A 264 -6.85 -7.23 13.39
N ASP A 265 -7.18 -6.08 12.80
CA ASP A 265 -8.38 -5.30 13.04
C ASP A 265 -8.95 -4.83 11.69
N VAL A 266 -10.08 -4.14 11.69
CA VAL A 266 -10.70 -3.67 10.43
C VAL A 266 -9.74 -2.81 9.60
N VAL A 267 -8.90 -2.01 10.26
CA VAL A 267 -7.94 -1.13 9.56
C VAL A 267 -6.88 -1.95 8.84
N GLY A 268 -6.28 -2.92 9.52
CA GLY A 268 -5.26 -3.79 8.93
C GLY A 268 -5.82 -4.77 7.91
N GLN A 269 -7.03 -5.30 8.15
CA GLN A 269 -7.70 -6.19 7.20
C GLN A 269 -8.06 -5.50 5.87
N VAL A 270 -8.52 -4.25 5.93
CA VAL A 270 -8.89 -3.46 4.75
C VAL A 270 -7.69 -2.91 4.01
N ARG A 271 -6.68 -2.44 4.77
CA ARG A 271 -5.52 -1.78 4.20
C ARG A 271 -4.67 -2.74 3.38
N THR A 272 -4.46 -2.43 2.12
CA THR A 272 -3.43 -3.08 1.33
C THR A 272 -2.12 -2.31 1.42
N THR A 273 -1.00 -3.00 1.46
CA THR A 273 0.31 -2.36 1.47
C THR A 273 0.94 -2.46 0.09
N GLY A 274 1.35 -1.33 -0.49
CA GLY A 274 2.12 -1.32 -1.74
C GLY A 274 3.44 -2.12 -1.68
N LYS A 275 3.90 -2.49 -0.46
CA LYS A 275 5.11 -3.33 -0.30
C LYS A 275 4.90 -4.76 -0.80
N LEU A 276 3.74 -5.37 -0.54
CA LEU A 276 3.49 -6.76 -0.88
C LEU A 276 3.69 -7.04 -2.37
N PRO A 277 3.10 -6.25 -3.30
CA PRO A 277 3.40 -6.37 -4.73
C PRO A 277 4.88 -6.21 -5.08
N LEU A 278 5.58 -5.25 -4.44
CA LEU A 278 7.01 -5.02 -4.69
C LEU A 278 7.86 -6.22 -4.26
N TYR A 279 7.57 -6.79 -3.11
CA TYR A 279 8.26 -7.97 -2.58
C TYR A 279 8.05 -9.20 -3.47
N MET A 280 6.80 -9.43 -3.89
CA MET A 280 6.44 -10.53 -4.77
C MET A 280 7.08 -10.37 -6.16
N ALA A 281 7.05 -9.17 -6.74
CA ALA A 281 7.68 -8.89 -8.04
C ALA A 281 9.21 -9.05 -8.00
N ASN A 282 9.84 -8.77 -6.85
CA ASN A 282 11.27 -8.98 -6.65
C ASN A 282 11.63 -10.43 -6.27
N GLY A 283 10.65 -11.32 -6.16
CA GLY A 283 10.86 -12.74 -5.86
C GLY A 283 11.45 -13.00 -4.47
N ARG A 284 11.19 -12.12 -3.50
CA ARG A 284 11.66 -12.32 -2.11
C ARG A 284 10.78 -13.31 -1.38
N TYR A 285 11.39 -14.04 -0.44
CA TYR A 285 10.61 -14.85 0.49
C TYR A 285 9.85 -13.91 1.43
N VAL A 286 8.54 -13.94 1.40
CA VAL A 286 7.69 -13.03 2.18
C VAL A 286 7.23 -13.73 3.45
N LEU A 287 7.43 -13.10 4.61
CA LEU A 287 6.70 -13.44 5.84
C LEU A 287 5.71 -12.29 6.12
N ALA A 288 4.44 -12.56 5.88
CA ALA A 288 3.37 -11.60 6.12
C ALA A 288 2.47 -12.07 7.26
N THR A 289 1.85 -11.11 7.97
CA THR A 289 0.74 -11.44 8.85
C THR A 289 -0.39 -12.09 8.03
N ASP A 290 -1.04 -13.12 8.58
CA ASP A 290 -2.20 -13.77 7.96
C ASP A 290 -3.44 -12.87 8.08
N VAL A 291 -3.37 -11.71 7.43
CA VAL A 291 -4.32 -10.60 7.53
C VAL A 291 -4.51 -9.96 6.15
N GLY A 292 -5.73 -9.60 5.85
CA GLY A 292 -6.08 -8.83 4.65
C GLY A 292 -5.69 -9.52 3.35
N GLU A 293 -5.15 -8.76 2.39
CA GLU A 293 -4.83 -9.28 1.06
C GLU A 293 -3.76 -10.38 1.05
N ALA A 294 -2.86 -10.41 2.04
CA ALA A 294 -1.84 -11.46 2.17
C ALA A 294 -2.46 -12.86 2.30
N THR A 295 -3.61 -12.97 2.98
CA THR A 295 -4.37 -14.23 3.14
C THR A 295 -4.84 -14.82 1.80
N PHE A 296 -5.11 -13.96 0.81
CA PHE A 296 -5.65 -14.37 -0.50
C PHE A 296 -4.57 -14.62 -1.56
N VAL A 297 -3.34 -14.12 -1.34
CA VAL A 297 -2.31 -14.13 -2.39
C VAL A 297 -1.03 -14.87 -2.02
N LEU A 298 -0.76 -15.08 -0.73
CA LEU A 298 0.45 -15.78 -0.29
C LEU A 298 0.18 -17.25 0.08
N PRO A 299 1.14 -18.14 -0.20
CA PRO A 299 1.12 -19.51 0.32
C PRO A 299 1.09 -19.54 1.86
N GLU A 300 0.55 -20.62 2.43
CA GLU A 300 0.38 -20.78 3.89
C GLU A 300 1.71 -20.67 4.66
N GLU A 301 2.78 -21.22 4.12
CA GLU A 301 4.11 -21.18 4.73
C GLU A 301 4.70 -19.77 4.82
N MET A 302 4.19 -18.80 4.06
CA MET A 302 4.58 -17.39 4.08
C MET A 302 3.67 -16.52 4.94
N ARG A 303 2.59 -17.09 5.47
CA ARG A 303 1.64 -16.40 6.35
C ARG A 303 1.91 -16.76 7.80
N VAL A 304 1.94 -15.76 8.66
CA VAL A 304 2.19 -15.91 10.10
C VAL A 304 0.98 -15.37 10.87
N PRO A 305 0.37 -16.18 11.74
CA PRO A 305 -0.77 -15.75 12.56
C PRO A 305 -0.46 -14.46 13.33
N TYR A 306 -1.45 -13.57 13.42
CA TYR A 306 -1.34 -12.29 14.11
C TYR A 306 -2.67 -11.95 14.81
N GLU A 307 -2.63 -11.50 16.05
CA GLU A 307 -3.80 -11.23 16.86
C GLU A 307 -3.88 -9.74 17.27
N GLY A 308 -5.04 -9.14 17.07
CA GLY A 308 -5.33 -7.77 17.50
C GLY A 308 -4.49 -6.71 16.78
N VAL A 309 -4.31 -5.57 17.47
CA VAL A 309 -3.63 -4.39 16.91
C VAL A 309 -2.11 -4.48 17.06
N VAL A 310 -1.63 -4.99 18.21
CA VAL A 310 -0.21 -5.27 18.49
C VAL A 310 -0.15 -6.65 19.14
N ASP A 311 0.49 -7.57 18.46
CA ASP A 311 0.63 -8.95 18.93
C ASP A 311 2.03 -9.20 19.48
N ALA A 312 2.14 -9.23 20.81
CA ALA A 312 3.42 -9.44 21.49
C ALA A 312 4.04 -10.83 21.24
N ALA A 313 3.26 -11.81 20.81
CA ALA A 313 3.75 -13.16 20.49
C ALA A 313 4.21 -13.30 19.03
N TYR A 314 3.87 -12.35 18.16
CA TYR A 314 4.21 -12.38 16.74
C TYR A 314 5.73 -12.47 16.48
N PRO A 315 6.61 -11.70 17.16
CA PRO A 315 8.06 -11.84 16.95
C PRO A 315 8.61 -13.24 17.25
N ALA A 316 8.02 -13.97 18.20
CA ALA A 316 8.45 -15.36 18.49
C ALA A 316 8.06 -16.31 17.34
N ARG A 317 6.85 -16.16 16.79
CA ARG A 317 6.44 -16.92 15.60
C ARG A 317 7.29 -16.58 14.36
N LEU A 318 7.69 -15.31 14.20
CA LEU A 318 8.63 -14.91 13.15
C LEU A 318 10.01 -15.55 13.37
N ALA A 319 10.51 -15.58 14.61
CA ALA A 319 11.81 -16.18 14.94
C ALA A 319 11.84 -17.67 14.58
N GLU A 320 10.79 -18.42 14.90
CA GLU A 320 10.65 -19.82 14.53
C GLU A 320 10.69 -20.02 13.00
N ARG A 321 9.97 -19.17 12.24
CA ARG A 321 9.99 -19.24 10.77
C ARG A 321 11.38 -18.93 10.22
N VAL A 322 12.06 -17.91 10.74
CA VAL A 322 13.40 -17.49 10.29
C VAL A 322 14.45 -18.54 10.67
N GLU A 323 14.37 -19.17 11.85
CA GLU A 323 15.25 -20.28 12.20
C GLU A 323 15.06 -21.50 11.27
N GLY A 324 13.82 -21.81 10.90
CA GLY A 324 13.53 -22.82 9.89
C GLY A 324 14.12 -22.52 8.52
N LEU A 325 14.14 -21.25 8.10
CA LEU A 325 14.77 -20.81 6.86
C LEU A 325 16.31 -20.80 6.95
N LEU A 326 16.87 -20.49 8.12
CA LEU A 326 18.31 -20.56 8.37
C LEU A 326 18.82 -22.02 8.33
N ALA A 327 18.01 -22.96 8.80
CA ALA A 327 18.33 -24.38 8.77
C ALA A 327 18.14 -25.03 7.38
N ALA A 328 17.26 -24.46 6.55
CA ALA A 328 16.93 -24.98 5.20
C ALA A 328 16.86 -23.80 4.19
N PRO A 329 18.02 -23.18 3.85
CA PRO A 329 18.06 -21.96 3.02
C PRO A 329 17.55 -22.17 1.59
N GLU A 330 17.50 -23.41 1.09
CA GLU A 330 16.89 -23.74 -0.21
C GLU A 330 15.41 -23.38 -0.27
N ARG A 331 14.71 -23.30 0.86
CA ARG A 331 13.30 -22.88 0.95
C ARG A 331 13.09 -21.42 0.53
N LEU A 332 14.12 -20.57 0.62
CA LEU A 332 14.07 -19.17 0.16
C LEU A 332 13.72 -19.07 -1.34
N ARG A 333 14.05 -20.11 -2.13
CA ARG A 333 13.71 -20.16 -3.56
C ARG A 333 12.22 -20.13 -3.84
N ALA A 334 11.38 -20.47 -2.86
CA ALA A 334 9.92 -20.35 -2.99
C ALA A 334 9.46 -18.90 -3.24
N GLY A 335 10.26 -17.90 -2.85
CA GLY A 335 10.00 -16.50 -3.21
C GLY A 335 9.93 -16.25 -4.72
N ALA A 336 10.72 -16.96 -5.52
CA ALA A 336 10.70 -16.83 -6.98
C ALA A 336 9.34 -17.21 -7.59
N ALA A 337 8.58 -18.12 -6.97
CA ALA A 337 7.24 -18.50 -7.43
C ALA A 337 6.20 -17.35 -7.24
N LEU A 338 6.52 -16.33 -6.47
CA LEU A 338 5.65 -15.16 -6.30
C LEU A 338 5.69 -14.20 -7.50
N VAL A 339 6.76 -14.24 -8.33
CA VAL A 339 6.91 -13.32 -9.48
C VAL A 339 5.78 -13.50 -10.51
N PRO A 340 5.46 -14.72 -10.99
CA PRO A 340 4.32 -14.90 -11.89
C PRO A 340 2.99 -14.51 -11.26
N LEU A 341 2.77 -14.75 -9.96
CA LEU A 341 1.58 -14.30 -9.24
C LEU A 341 1.49 -12.76 -9.16
N ALA A 342 2.64 -12.08 -8.94
CA ALA A 342 2.69 -10.63 -8.96
C ALA A 342 2.30 -10.08 -10.35
N ARG A 343 2.78 -10.71 -11.43
CA ARG A 343 2.45 -10.33 -12.79
C ARG A 343 0.96 -10.51 -13.10
N GLU A 344 0.35 -11.60 -12.66
CA GLU A 344 -1.07 -11.87 -12.87
C GLU A 344 -1.98 -10.92 -12.09
N ARG A 345 -1.60 -10.57 -10.85
CA ARG A 345 -2.51 -9.92 -9.91
C ARG A 345 -2.23 -8.43 -9.70
N PHE A 346 -0.95 -8.01 -9.76
CA PHE A 346 -0.50 -6.71 -9.31
C PHE A 346 0.22 -5.89 -10.39
N ASP A 347 0.44 -6.43 -11.60
CA ASP A 347 1.08 -5.65 -12.65
C ASP A 347 0.17 -4.52 -13.13
N TYR A 348 0.69 -3.30 -13.22
CA TYR A 348 -0.11 -2.14 -13.62
C TYR A 348 -0.83 -2.30 -14.96
N PRO A 349 -0.27 -2.91 -16.02
CA PRO A 349 -1.02 -3.20 -17.24
C PRO A 349 -2.29 -4.03 -16.99
N VAL A 350 -2.21 -5.06 -16.12
CA VAL A 350 -3.34 -5.91 -15.76
C VAL A 350 -4.39 -5.13 -14.95
N LEU A 351 -3.92 -4.32 -13.99
CA LEU A 351 -4.81 -3.51 -13.15
C LEU A 351 -5.47 -2.39 -13.96
N ALA A 352 -4.73 -1.74 -14.88
CA ALA A 352 -5.26 -0.72 -15.78
C ALA A 352 -6.34 -1.29 -16.72
N ALA A 353 -6.19 -2.52 -17.19
CA ALA A 353 -7.24 -3.19 -17.95
C ALA A 353 -8.54 -3.37 -17.12
N ARG A 354 -8.43 -3.53 -15.79
CA ARG A 354 -9.61 -3.55 -14.91
C ARG A 354 -10.22 -2.15 -14.74
N VAL A 355 -9.38 -1.11 -14.58
CA VAL A 355 -9.83 0.31 -14.54
C VAL A 355 -10.53 0.66 -15.85
N ARG A 356 -9.95 0.28 -17.01
CA ARG A 356 -10.56 0.47 -18.33
C ARG A 356 -11.99 -0.07 -18.36
N ARG A 357 -12.20 -1.33 -17.95
CA ARG A 357 -13.53 -1.95 -17.91
C ARG A 357 -14.52 -1.23 -17.00
N VAL A 358 -14.05 -0.64 -15.89
CA VAL A 358 -14.89 0.20 -15.02
C VAL A 358 -15.31 1.47 -15.76
N LEU A 359 -14.36 2.15 -16.42
CA LEU A 359 -14.63 3.39 -17.17
C LEU A 359 -15.53 3.15 -18.39
N GLU A 360 -15.29 2.08 -19.15
CA GLU A 360 -16.11 1.72 -20.33
C GLU A 360 -17.57 1.44 -19.98
N ARG A 361 -17.84 0.84 -18.82
CA ARG A 361 -19.22 0.64 -18.33
C ARG A 361 -19.93 1.95 -18.01
N LEU A 362 -19.20 2.95 -17.55
CA LEU A 362 -19.74 4.26 -17.19
C LEU A 362 -19.85 5.21 -18.38
N LEU A 363 -19.04 4.99 -19.40
CA LEU A 363 -18.89 5.82 -20.59
C LEU A 363 -19.33 5.01 -21.82
N PRO A 364 -20.64 4.88 -22.12
CA PRO A 364 -21.12 4.10 -23.26
C PRO A 364 -20.51 4.59 -24.57
N SER A 365 -20.31 3.69 -25.52
CA SER A 365 -19.67 3.96 -26.81
C SER A 365 -20.29 5.18 -27.49
N VAL A 366 -19.45 6.09 -28.02
CA VAL A 366 -19.92 7.09 -28.98
C VAL A 366 -20.32 6.30 -30.24
N SER A 367 -21.61 6.16 -30.42
CA SER A 367 -22.20 5.60 -31.67
C SER A 367 -21.90 6.50 -32.85
#